data_d720355aff71476d63bbed3dbc3e2c07
#
_entry.id   d720355aff71476d63bbed3dbc3e2c07
#
_cell.length_a   1.000
_cell.length_b   1.000
_cell.length_c   1.000
_cell.angle_alpha   90.00
_cell.angle_beta   90.00
_cell.angle_gamma   90.00
#
_symmetry.space_group_name_H-M   'P 1'
#
loop_
_entity.id
_entity.type
_entity.pdbx_description
1 polymer ?
#
loop_
_entity_poly.entity_id
_entity_poly.type
_entity_poly.pdbx_seq_one_letter_code
_entity_poly.pdbx_strand_id
1 'polypeptide(L)'
;MTLTQLKYAITVSEAGSMNQAAKELFISQPSLTLAIRDLEEEIGVELFRRSSRGILLTPDGEEFIGYAKQVVEQYQLIESKYVQKEKVKKKFSVSMQHYTFAVNAFVEMVKQFGMDEYEFAVHETKTYEVIEDVRTFRSEIGILYLNEFNRKVLTKLFAEYNLEFHEILRCGVYVYMWKGHPLANKKEIDMEELAEYPCLSFEQGSYNSFYFAEEVLSTYQYKRLIKANDRATMLNLMVGLNGFTLCSGIICEELNGSEYCAVKLKSNEEMSIGYLYRKGVAISLLGQKYLDEIAKYQDKAMGSYVI
;
A
#
# COMPACT_ATOMS: atom_id res chain seq x y z
N MET A 1 -6.13 19.09 -25.78
CA MET A 1 -6.63 18.15 -24.73
C MET A 1 -7.75 18.81 -23.94
N THR A 2 -8.87 18.11 -23.75
CA THR A 2 -10.07 18.60 -23.06
C THR A 2 -10.49 17.65 -21.94
N LEU A 3 -11.21 18.16 -20.93
CA LEU A 3 -11.75 17.33 -19.85
C LEU A 3 -12.64 16.19 -20.38
N THR A 4 -13.38 16.44 -21.47
CA THR A 4 -14.21 15.42 -22.12
C THR A 4 -13.35 14.29 -22.69
N GLN A 5 -12.24 14.60 -23.33
CA GLN A 5 -11.31 13.59 -23.84
C GLN A 5 -10.66 12.79 -22.70
N LEU A 6 -10.34 13.41 -21.54
CA LEU A 6 -9.85 12.70 -20.37
C LEU A 6 -10.90 11.71 -19.85
N LYS A 7 -12.18 12.15 -19.70
CA LYS A 7 -13.27 11.27 -19.30
C LYS A 7 -13.45 10.10 -20.30
N TYR A 8 -13.34 10.35 -21.59
CA TYR A 8 -13.43 9.31 -22.62
C TYR A 8 -12.31 8.29 -22.49
N ALA A 9 -11.07 8.73 -22.32
CA ALA A 9 -9.94 7.84 -22.15
C ALA A 9 -10.06 6.97 -20.90
N ILE A 10 -10.51 7.54 -19.77
CA ILE A 10 -10.78 6.81 -18.53
C ILE A 10 -11.85 5.74 -18.77
N THR A 11 -12.99 6.09 -19.36
CA THR A 11 -14.08 5.14 -19.63
C THR A 11 -13.65 4.02 -20.57
N VAL A 12 -12.85 4.31 -21.61
CA VAL A 12 -12.29 3.28 -22.49
C VAL A 12 -11.39 2.32 -21.76
N SER A 13 -10.56 2.83 -20.84
CA SER A 13 -9.66 1.99 -20.02
C SER A 13 -10.42 1.05 -19.09
N GLU A 14 -11.53 1.51 -18.52
CA GLU A 14 -12.36 0.75 -17.58
C GLU A 14 -13.26 -0.27 -18.30
N ALA A 15 -13.82 0.11 -19.44
CA ALA A 15 -14.68 -0.78 -20.24
C ALA A 15 -13.89 -1.85 -21.02
N GLY A 16 -12.59 -1.66 -21.28
CA GLY A 16 -11.76 -2.56 -22.08
C GLY A 16 -12.21 -2.71 -23.54
N SER A 17 -13.17 -1.88 -24.00
CA SER A 17 -13.78 -1.94 -25.31
C SER A 17 -14.34 -0.58 -25.74
N MET A 18 -13.98 -0.12 -26.98
CA MET A 18 -14.54 1.11 -27.53
C MET A 18 -16.06 1.08 -27.68
N ASN A 19 -16.62 -0.07 -28.05
CA ASN A 19 -18.07 -0.21 -28.18
C ASN A 19 -18.78 -0.11 -26.86
N GLN A 20 -18.24 -0.73 -25.81
CA GLN A 20 -18.82 -0.68 -24.48
C GLN A 20 -18.69 0.74 -23.89
N ALA A 21 -17.51 1.34 -23.97
CA ALA A 21 -17.28 2.72 -23.52
C ALA A 21 -18.20 3.73 -24.23
N ALA A 22 -18.40 3.59 -25.54
CA ALA A 22 -19.30 4.46 -26.29
C ALA A 22 -20.76 4.35 -25.81
N LYS A 23 -21.24 3.14 -25.46
CA LYS A 23 -22.55 2.94 -24.87
C LYS A 23 -22.68 3.61 -23.50
N GLU A 24 -21.69 3.47 -22.65
CA GLU A 24 -21.66 4.09 -21.31
C GLU A 24 -21.62 5.61 -21.39
N LEU A 25 -20.94 6.16 -22.40
CA LEU A 25 -20.83 7.59 -22.64
C LEU A 25 -22.01 8.17 -23.46
N PHE A 26 -22.96 7.34 -23.89
CA PHE A 26 -24.10 7.73 -24.75
C PHE A 26 -23.68 8.45 -26.04
N ILE A 27 -22.58 8.02 -26.68
CA ILE A 27 -22.09 8.56 -27.94
C ILE A 27 -21.85 7.46 -28.98
N SER A 28 -21.63 7.85 -30.25
CA SER A 28 -21.30 6.87 -31.27
C SER A 28 -19.85 6.38 -31.12
N GLN A 29 -19.63 5.10 -31.39
CA GLN A 29 -18.27 4.52 -31.34
C GLN A 29 -17.27 5.23 -32.30
N PRO A 30 -17.67 5.63 -33.53
CA PRO A 30 -16.79 6.42 -34.40
C PRO A 30 -16.37 7.75 -33.77
N SER A 31 -17.31 8.46 -33.11
CA SER A 31 -17.00 9.72 -32.41
C SER A 31 -16.03 9.54 -31.26
N LEU A 32 -16.21 8.48 -30.47
CA LEU A 32 -15.28 8.13 -29.39
C LEU A 32 -13.88 7.80 -29.94
N THR A 33 -13.83 6.98 -31.01
CA THR A 33 -12.54 6.61 -31.62
C THR A 33 -11.81 7.83 -32.16
N LEU A 34 -12.51 8.76 -32.81
CA LEU A 34 -11.93 10.00 -33.28
C LEU A 34 -11.37 10.85 -32.13
N ALA A 35 -12.16 11.03 -31.06
CA ALA A 35 -11.75 11.82 -29.89
C ALA A 35 -10.52 11.26 -29.18
N ILE A 36 -10.41 9.92 -29.09
CA ILE A 36 -9.22 9.26 -28.52
C ILE A 36 -8.01 9.44 -29.45
N ARG A 37 -8.17 9.24 -30.76
CA ARG A 37 -7.09 9.45 -31.72
C ARG A 37 -6.58 10.89 -31.68
N ASP A 38 -7.48 11.87 -31.67
CA ASP A 38 -7.11 13.28 -31.61
C ASP A 38 -6.36 13.62 -30.31
N LEU A 39 -6.72 12.95 -29.19
CA LEU A 39 -6.00 13.06 -27.92
C LEU A 39 -4.59 12.46 -28.05
N GLU A 40 -4.45 11.24 -28.57
CA GLU A 40 -3.17 10.56 -28.77
C GLU A 40 -2.24 11.34 -29.71
N GLU A 41 -2.79 11.92 -30.79
CA GLU A 41 -2.05 12.77 -31.70
C GLU A 41 -1.56 14.06 -31.01
N GLU A 42 -2.39 14.69 -30.16
CA GLU A 42 -2.02 15.90 -29.43
C GLU A 42 -0.91 15.68 -28.41
N ILE A 43 -0.98 14.55 -27.68
CA ILE A 43 0.02 14.22 -26.64
C ILE A 43 1.25 13.48 -27.17
N GLY A 44 1.18 12.99 -28.42
CA GLY A 44 2.29 12.33 -29.11
C GLY A 44 2.60 10.92 -28.65
N VAL A 45 1.67 10.27 -27.89
CA VAL A 45 1.82 8.88 -27.42
C VAL A 45 0.53 8.09 -27.66
N GLU A 46 0.67 6.78 -27.94
CA GLU A 46 -0.46 5.86 -28.00
C GLU A 46 -0.86 5.44 -26.56
N LEU A 47 -2.12 5.66 -26.19
CA LEU A 47 -2.67 5.26 -24.91
C LEU A 47 -3.18 3.82 -24.93
N PHE A 48 -3.68 3.39 -26.10
CA PHE A 48 -4.38 2.12 -26.24
C PHE A 48 -3.82 1.27 -27.36
N ARG A 49 -3.73 -0.04 -27.12
CA ARG A 49 -3.41 -1.03 -28.17
C ARG A 49 -4.55 -2.05 -28.28
N ARG A 50 -4.81 -2.49 -29.52
CA ARG A 50 -5.77 -3.56 -29.78
C ARG A 50 -5.15 -4.93 -29.47
N SER A 51 -5.94 -5.80 -28.87
CA SER A 51 -5.58 -7.18 -28.61
C SER A 51 -6.74 -8.11 -29.02
N SER A 52 -6.48 -9.43 -29.09
CA SER A 52 -7.53 -10.43 -29.29
C SER A 52 -8.58 -10.48 -28.17
N ARG A 53 -8.29 -9.88 -27.02
CA ARG A 53 -9.17 -9.82 -25.84
C ARG A 53 -9.84 -8.44 -25.66
N GLY A 54 -9.64 -7.51 -26.58
CA GLY A 54 -10.18 -6.15 -26.48
C GLY A 54 -9.10 -5.08 -26.56
N ILE A 55 -9.32 -3.98 -25.84
CA ILE A 55 -8.39 -2.86 -25.75
C ILE A 55 -7.59 -2.96 -24.46
N LEU A 56 -6.29 -2.77 -24.58
CA LEU A 56 -5.37 -2.75 -23.43
C LEU A 56 -4.64 -1.39 -23.42
N LEU A 57 -4.29 -0.92 -22.24
CA LEU A 57 -3.41 0.25 -22.09
C LEU A 57 -1.98 -0.08 -22.53
N THR A 58 -1.30 0.91 -23.06
CA THR A 58 0.16 0.92 -23.17
C THR A 58 0.77 1.34 -21.83
N PRO A 59 2.08 1.20 -21.58
CA PRO A 59 2.73 1.75 -20.40
C PRO A 59 2.49 3.26 -20.23
N ASP A 60 2.61 4.02 -21.32
CA ASP A 60 2.31 5.46 -21.33
C ASP A 60 0.83 5.73 -21.07
N GLY A 61 -0.06 4.86 -21.60
CA GLY A 61 -1.50 4.91 -21.37
C GLY A 61 -1.86 4.69 -19.90
N GLU A 62 -1.23 3.74 -19.21
CA GLU A 62 -1.44 3.52 -17.78
C GLU A 62 -1.05 4.75 -16.96
N GLU A 63 0.08 5.35 -17.27
CA GLU A 63 0.52 6.57 -16.60
C GLU A 63 -0.43 7.74 -16.89
N PHE A 64 -0.78 7.95 -18.16
CA PHE A 64 -1.70 9.01 -18.57
C PHE A 64 -3.07 8.89 -17.90
N ILE A 65 -3.67 7.69 -17.87
CA ILE A 65 -4.96 7.44 -17.21
C ILE A 65 -4.89 7.77 -15.74
N GLY A 66 -3.77 7.47 -15.06
CA GLY A 66 -3.56 7.87 -13.67
C GLY A 66 -3.68 9.39 -13.48
N TYR A 67 -2.98 10.18 -14.28
CA TYR A 67 -3.09 11.65 -14.24
C TYR A 67 -4.49 12.15 -14.66
N ALA A 68 -5.07 11.54 -15.69
CA ALA A 68 -6.40 11.91 -16.16
C ALA A 68 -7.47 11.75 -15.08
N LYS A 69 -7.41 10.67 -14.30
CA LYS A 69 -8.30 10.43 -13.15
C LYS A 69 -8.18 11.55 -12.11
N GLN A 70 -6.97 11.94 -11.76
CA GLN A 70 -6.77 13.05 -10.81
C GLN A 70 -7.37 14.37 -11.29
N VAL A 71 -7.14 14.73 -12.55
CA VAL A 71 -7.68 15.97 -13.13
C VAL A 71 -9.22 15.93 -13.10
N VAL A 72 -9.82 14.80 -13.49
CA VAL A 72 -11.29 14.65 -13.49
C VAL A 72 -11.84 14.71 -12.08
N GLU A 73 -11.19 14.08 -11.09
CA GLU A 73 -11.62 14.16 -9.68
C GLU A 73 -11.52 15.58 -9.14
N GLN A 74 -10.43 16.31 -9.40
CA GLN A 74 -10.31 17.71 -8.97
C GLN A 74 -11.38 18.60 -9.62
N TYR A 75 -11.68 18.37 -10.89
CA TYR A 75 -12.78 19.08 -11.57
C TYR A 75 -14.13 18.78 -10.90
N GLN A 76 -14.43 17.51 -10.62
CA GLN A 76 -15.67 17.11 -9.93
C GLN A 76 -15.79 17.74 -8.54
N LEU A 77 -14.69 17.86 -7.80
CA LEU A 77 -14.65 18.57 -6.52
C LEU A 77 -15.05 20.04 -6.66
N ILE A 78 -14.53 20.73 -7.69
CA ILE A 78 -14.87 22.11 -7.99
C ILE A 78 -16.36 22.22 -8.37
N GLU A 79 -16.82 21.35 -9.27
CA GLU A 79 -18.20 21.32 -9.75
C GLU A 79 -19.20 21.09 -8.59
N SER A 80 -18.94 20.07 -7.77
CA SER A 80 -19.79 19.76 -6.61
C SER A 80 -19.82 20.91 -5.60
N LYS A 81 -18.65 21.49 -5.30
CA LYS A 81 -18.54 22.56 -4.30
C LYS A 81 -19.16 23.87 -4.74
N TYR A 82 -19.00 24.27 -6.00
CA TYR A 82 -19.34 25.61 -6.45
C TYR A 82 -20.57 25.66 -7.37
N VAL A 83 -20.86 24.60 -8.12
CA VAL A 83 -22.01 24.52 -9.03
C VAL A 83 -23.17 23.81 -8.36
N GLN A 84 -22.96 22.62 -7.81
CA GLN A 84 -24.04 21.82 -7.20
C GLN A 84 -24.28 22.21 -5.74
N LYS A 85 -23.36 22.92 -5.11
CA LYS A 85 -23.39 23.30 -3.67
C LYS A 85 -23.57 22.11 -2.72
N GLU A 86 -23.19 20.94 -3.18
CA GLU A 86 -23.18 19.73 -2.36
C GLU A 86 -22.02 19.73 -1.38
N LYS A 87 -22.20 19.12 -0.21
CA LYS A 87 -21.11 18.81 0.70
C LYS A 87 -20.27 17.69 0.08
N VAL A 88 -19.11 18.06 -0.45
CA VAL A 88 -18.18 17.08 -1.02
C VAL A 88 -17.53 16.30 0.10
N LYS A 89 -17.71 14.98 0.10
CA LYS A 89 -16.99 14.08 0.99
C LYS A 89 -15.48 14.20 0.75
N LYS A 90 -14.73 14.35 1.83
CA LYS A 90 -13.27 14.31 1.75
C LYS A 90 -12.82 12.88 1.47
N LYS A 91 -11.93 12.71 0.50
CA LYS A 91 -11.37 11.40 0.13
C LYS A 91 -9.92 11.31 0.56
N PHE A 92 -9.53 10.17 1.06
CA PHE A 92 -8.16 9.81 1.36
C PHE A 92 -8.01 8.29 1.33
N SER A 93 -6.92 7.81 0.77
CA SER A 93 -6.63 6.37 0.71
C SER A 93 -5.16 6.10 0.99
N VAL A 94 -4.92 5.02 1.71
CA VAL A 94 -3.58 4.52 2.02
C VAL A 94 -3.52 3.02 1.83
N SER A 95 -2.43 2.53 1.24
CA SER A 95 -2.10 1.11 1.16
C SER A 95 -0.89 0.82 2.02
N MET A 96 -0.86 -0.31 2.70
CA MET A 96 0.23 -0.66 3.61
C MET A 96 0.45 -2.15 3.67
N GLN A 97 1.68 -2.55 3.98
CA GLN A 97 1.96 -3.88 4.49
C GLN A 97 1.25 -4.08 5.85
N HIS A 98 1.29 -5.28 6.41
CA HIS A 98 0.52 -5.60 7.62
C HIS A 98 1.10 -4.96 8.91
N TYR A 99 1.02 -3.61 9.00
CA TYR A 99 1.50 -2.82 10.13
C TYR A 99 0.36 -2.28 10.99
N THR A 100 0.16 -2.85 12.17
CA THR A 100 -0.87 -2.39 13.10
C THR A 100 -0.69 -0.92 13.51
N PHE A 101 0.55 -0.46 13.69
CA PHE A 101 0.81 0.94 14.04
C PHE A 101 0.39 1.91 12.92
N ALA A 102 0.50 1.51 11.65
CA ALA A 102 0.06 2.32 10.52
C ALA A 102 -1.47 2.39 10.45
N VAL A 103 -2.16 1.30 10.80
CA VAL A 103 -3.62 1.29 10.97
C VAL A 103 -4.02 2.20 12.13
N ASN A 104 -3.31 2.14 13.28
CA ASN A 104 -3.61 2.99 14.43
C ASN A 104 -3.38 4.49 14.13
N ALA A 105 -2.33 4.82 13.40
CA ALA A 105 -2.11 6.19 12.92
C ALA A 105 -3.27 6.69 12.05
N PHE A 106 -3.84 5.82 11.21
CA PHE A 106 -5.02 6.14 10.43
C PHE A 106 -6.24 6.37 11.31
N VAL A 107 -6.47 5.54 12.32
CA VAL A 107 -7.55 5.71 13.31
C VAL A 107 -7.43 7.07 14.02
N GLU A 108 -6.24 7.43 14.47
CA GLU A 108 -6.01 8.70 15.16
C GLU A 108 -6.21 9.91 14.22
N MET A 109 -5.78 9.82 12.98
CA MET A 109 -6.04 10.83 11.95
C MET A 109 -7.56 11.00 11.73
N VAL A 110 -8.31 9.90 11.61
CA VAL A 110 -9.78 9.95 11.43
C VAL A 110 -10.48 10.57 12.62
N LYS A 111 -10.09 10.23 13.85
CA LYS A 111 -10.66 10.83 15.08
C LYS A 111 -10.54 12.37 15.12
N GLN A 112 -9.49 12.93 14.53
CA GLN A 112 -9.29 14.38 14.44
C GLN A 112 -10.22 15.04 13.41
N PHE A 113 -10.88 14.27 12.57
CA PHE A 113 -11.76 14.78 11.50
C PHE A 113 -13.14 15.19 12.03
N GLY A 114 -13.56 14.66 13.18
CA GLY A 114 -14.82 14.97 13.84
C GLY A 114 -16.03 14.47 13.04
N MET A 115 -17.02 15.36 12.84
CA MET A 115 -18.30 15.04 12.20
C MET A 115 -18.36 15.39 10.70
N ASP A 116 -17.23 15.73 10.06
CA ASP A 116 -17.20 16.03 8.63
C ASP A 116 -17.49 14.76 7.82
N GLU A 117 -18.17 14.92 6.68
CA GLU A 117 -18.43 13.83 5.76
C GLU A 117 -17.14 13.42 5.04
N TYR A 118 -16.83 12.13 5.06
CA TYR A 118 -15.63 11.57 4.39
C TYR A 118 -15.90 10.20 3.77
N GLU A 119 -15.03 9.84 2.85
CA GLU A 119 -14.91 8.51 2.25
C GLU A 119 -13.42 8.15 2.22
N PHE A 120 -12.97 7.40 3.22
CA PHE A 120 -11.59 7.01 3.38
C PHE A 120 -11.41 5.52 3.14
N ALA A 121 -10.26 5.13 2.59
CA ALA A 121 -9.91 3.74 2.33
C ALA A 121 -8.56 3.38 2.95
N VAL A 122 -8.50 2.21 3.58
CA VAL A 122 -7.27 1.59 4.08
C VAL A 122 -7.15 0.22 3.45
N HIS A 123 -6.04 -0.03 2.79
CA HIS A 123 -5.74 -1.32 2.18
C HIS A 123 -4.53 -1.94 2.87
N GLU A 124 -4.75 -2.94 3.71
CA GLU A 124 -3.69 -3.84 4.18
C GLU A 124 -3.47 -4.90 3.10
N THR A 125 -2.30 -4.88 2.45
CA THR A 125 -2.09 -5.71 1.27
C THR A 125 -0.61 -6.02 1.03
N LYS A 126 -0.33 -6.80 0.02
CA LYS A 126 1.00 -7.30 -0.37
C LYS A 126 1.91 -6.17 -0.85
N THR A 127 3.20 -6.33 -0.66
CA THR A 127 4.20 -5.31 -1.01
C THR A 127 4.06 -4.78 -2.44
N TYR A 128 3.90 -5.69 -3.43
CA TYR A 128 3.72 -5.25 -4.81
C TYR A 128 2.42 -4.48 -5.02
N GLU A 129 1.33 -4.90 -4.37
CA GLU A 129 0.04 -4.23 -4.45
C GLU A 129 0.09 -2.84 -3.78
N VAL A 130 0.84 -2.66 -2.68
CA VAL A 130 1.10 -1.32 -2.11
C VAL A 130 1.76 -0.40 -3.14
N ILE A 131 2.76 -0.89 -3.86
CA ILE A 131 3.46 -0.12 -4.90
C ILE A 131 2.52 0.22 -6.06
N GLU A 132 1.74 -0.76 -6.55
CA GLU A 132 0.76 -0.57 -7.61
C GLU A 132 -0.36 0.40 -7.24
N ASP A 133 -0.87 0.33 -6.02
CA ASP A 133 -1.91 1.23 -5.55
C ASP A 133 -1.45 2.70 -5.56
N VAL A 134 -0.20 2.96 -5.18
CA VAL A 134 0.37 4.31 -5.27
C VAL A 134 0.64 4.70 -6.72
N ARG A 135 1.17 3.78 -7.54
CA ARG A 135 1.42 4.01 -8.95
C ARG A 135 0.15 4.39 -9.72
N THR A 136 -0.94 3.71 -9.43
CA THR A 136 -2.23 3.88 -10.13
C THR A 136 -3.17 4.89 -9.47
N PHE A 137 -2.69 5.61 -8.45
CA PHE A 137 -3.50 6.56 -7.66
C PHE A 137 -4.71 5.95 -6.93
N ARG A 138 -4.72 4.64 -6.73
CA ARG A 138 -5.69 4.00 -5.87
C ARG A 138 -5.47 4.38 -4.41
N SER A 139 -4.21 4.60 -4.04
CA SER A 139 -3.82 5.16 -2.75
C SER A 139 -2.86 6.33 -2.94
N GLU A 140 -3.02 7.35 -2.11
CA GLU A 140 -2.14 8.52 -2.10
C GLU A 140 -0.77 8.17 -1.51
N ILE A 141 -0.76 7.33 -0.48
CA ILE A 141 0.42 6.94 0.29
C ILE A 141 0.48 5.42 0.38
N GLY A 142 1.69 4.88 0.25
CA GLY A 142 2.01 3.48 0.53
C GLY A 142 2.94 3.37 1.73
N ILE A 143 2.70 2.44 2.66
CA ILE A 143 3.61 2.18 3.79
C ILE A 143 4.24 0.81 3.62
N LEU A 144 5.56 0.77 3.55
CA LEU A 144 6.35 -0.45 3.41
C LEU A 144 7.75 -0.29 4.04
N TYR A 145 8.51 -1.37 4.09
CA TYR A 145 9.88 -1.32 4.57
C TYR A 145 10.91 -1.61 3.48
N LEU A 146 12.10 -1.09 3.69
CA LEU A 146 13.33 -1.47 2.99
C LEU A 146 14.35 -2.00 4.00
N ASN A 147 15.15 -2.97 3.57
CA ASN A 147 16.35 -3.42 4.26
C ASN A 147 17.52 -3.54 3.27
N GLU A 148 18.67 -3.99 3.71
CA GLU A 148 19.84 -4.14 2.83
C GLU A 148 19.55 -5.07 1.64
N PHE A 149 18.82 -6.16 1.88
CA PHE A 149 18.50 -7.17 0.87
C PHE A 149 17.58 -6.66 -0.25
N ASN A 150 16.45 -6.00 0.10
CA ASN A 150 15.41 -5.63 -0.87
C ASN A 150 15.60 -4.22 -1.46
N ARG A 151 16.35 -3.34 -0.81
CA ARG A 151 16.48 -1.90 -1.14
C ARG A 151 16.84 -1.68 -2.61
N LYS A 152 17.87 -2.36 -3.12
CA LYS A 152 18.33 -2.15 -4.49
C LYS A 152 17.26 -2.47 -5.55
N VAL A 153 16.50 -3.55 -5.33
CA VAL A 153 15.46 -4.00 -6.26
C VAL A 153 14.23 -3.08 -6.17
N LEU A 154 13.77 -2.79 -4.96
CA LEU A 154 12.58 -1.97 -4.78
C LEU A 154 12.80 -0.51 -5.17
N THR A 155 13.95 0.09 -4.85
CA THR A 155 14.25 1.48 -5.27
C THR A 155 14.39 1.62 -6.79
N LYS A 156 14.86 0.58 -7.49
CA LYS A 156 14.84 0.56 -8.95
C LYS A 156 13.41 0.56 -9.48
N LEU A 157 12.54 -0.29 -8.92
CA LEU A 157 11.12 -0.34 -9.29
C LEU A 157 10.41 0.99 -8.98
N PHE A 158 10.70 1.62 -7.84
CA PHE A 158 10.16 2.94 -7.51
C PHE A 158 10.54 4.00 -8.55
N ALA A 159 11.81 4.00 -8.98
CA ALA A 159 12.28 4.92 -10.01
C ALA A 159 11.59 4.68 -11.36
N GLU A 160 11.40 3.41 -11.76
CA GLU A 160 10.67 3.03 -12.99
C GLU A 160 9.21 3.48 -12.96
N TYR A 161 8.59 3.49 -11.78
CA TYR A 161 7.19 3.87 -11.59
C TYR A 161 7.00 5.34 -11.18
N ASN A 162 8.06 6.15 -11.21
CA ASN A 162 8.05 7.56 -10.80
C ASN A 162 7.55 7.75 -9.36
N LEU A 163 7.96 6.85 -8.46
CA LEU A 163 7.64 6.87 -7.04
C LEU A 163 8.85 7.30 -6.22
N GLU A 164 8.62 7.85 -5.04
CA GLU A 164 9.65 8.29 -4.11
C GLU A 164 9.37 7.71 -2.72
N PHE A 165 10.43 7.14 -2.11
CA PHE A 165 10.36 6.56 -0.77
C PHE A 165 11.06 7.45 0.23
N HIS A 166 10.39 7.74 1.34
CA HIS A 166 10.94 8.47 2.49
C HIS A 166 10.89 7.61 3.74
N GLU A 167 12.06 7.42 4.36
CA GLU A 167 12.18 6.73 5.63
C GLU A 167 11.49 7.53 6.73
N ILE A 168 10.61 6.88 7.51
CA ILE A 168 9.96 7.44 8.68
C ILE A 168 10.74 7.01 9.93
N LEU A 169 11.01 5.72 10.06
CA LEU A 169 11.67 5.15 11.24
C LEU A 169 12.57 3.98 10.85
N ARG A 170 13.56 3.72 11.69
CA ARG A 170 14.45 2.57 11.60
C ARG A 170 14.40 1.76 12.88
N CYS A 171 14.30 0.46 12.77
CA CYS A 171 14.19 -0.45 13.90
C CYS A 171 14.94 -1.75 13.65
N GLY A 172 15.31 -2.45 14.73
CA GLY A 172 15.78 -3.82 14.67
C GLY A 172 14.63 -4.79 14.39
N VAL A 173 14.97 -6.09 14.38
CA VAL A 173 14.01 -7.16 14.13
C VAL A 173 13.56 -7.78 15.44
N TYR A 174 12.28 -8.07 15.54
CA TYR A 174 11.67 -8.72 16.68
C TYR A 174 10.87 -9.96 16.24
N VAL A 175 10.79 -10.91 17.13
CA VAL A 175 9.96 -12.12 17.00
C VAL A 175 8.61 -11.83 17.60
N TYR A 176 7.57 -11.77 16.78
CA TYR A 176 6.18 -11.55 17.21
C TYR A 176 5.51 -12.89 17.44
N MET A 177 4.95 -13.07 18.62
CA MET A 177 4.32 -14.29 19.07
C MET A 177 3.26 -14.02 20.14
N TRP A 178 2.45 -15.01 20.49
CA TRP A 178 1.54 -14.89 21.59
C TRP A 178 2.26 -15.05 22.95
N LYS A 179 1.73 -14.46 24.02
CA LYS A 179 2.37 -14.43 25.35
C LYS A 179 2.53 -15.80 26.00
N GLY A 180 1.73 -16.80 25.59
CA GLY A 180 1.89 -18.19 26.04
C GLY A 180 2.94 -19.01 25.29
N HIS A 181 3.62 -18.42 24.31
CA HIS A 181 4.69 -19.10 23.60
C HIS A 181 5.87 -19.41 24.52
N PRO A 182 6.52 -20.60 24.41
CA PRO A 182 7.62 -20.99 25.31
C PRO A 182 8.79 -20.00 25.36
N LEU A 183 9.01 -19.22 24.32
CA LEU A 183 10.07 -18.22 24.23
C LEU A 183 9.62 -16.80 24.59
N ALA A 184 8.35 -16.56 24.91
CA ALA A 184 7.79 -15.21 25.10
C ALA A 184 8.43 -14.41 26.25
N ASN A 185 8.97 -15.10 27.26
CA ASN A 185 9.58 -14.47 28.43
C ASN A 185 11.09 -14.22 28.29
N LYS A 186 11.67 -14.49 27.13
CA LYS A 186 13.08 -14.21 26.87
C LYS A 186 13.32 -12.73 26.63
N LYS A 187 14.51 -12.26 26.94
CA LYS A 187 14.95 -10.89 26.61
C LYS A 187 15.38 -10.76 25.13
N GLU A 188 15.99 -11.82 24.62
CA GLU A 188 16.48 -11.94 23.25
C GLU A 188 16.37 -13.39 22.80
N ILE A 189 16.16 -13.62 21.51
CA ILE A 189 16.01 -14.95 20.88
C ILE A 189 17.02 -15.08 19.74
N ASP A 190 17.70 -16.23 19.67
CA ASP A 190 18.51 -16.63 18.51
C ASP A 190 17.63 -17.39 17.49
N MET A 191 17.99 -17.31 16.19
CA MET A 191 17.25 -18.01 15.12
C MET A 191 17.18 -19.52 15.30
N GLU A 192 18.21 -20.12 15.88
CA GLU A 192 18.28 -21.55 16.16
C GLU A 192 17.21 -22.01 17.15
N GLU A 193 16.83 -21.16 18.11
CA GLU A 193 15.79 -21.44 19.09
C GLU A 193 14.39 -21.48 18.46
N LEU A 194 14.22 -20.79 17.34
CA LEU A 194 12.97 -20.75 16.58
C LEU A 194 12.78 -21.97 15.67
N ALA A 195 13.80 -22.79 15.46
CA ALA A 195 13.79 -23.90 14.50
C ALA A 195 12.71 -24.96 14.77
N GLU A 196 12.25 -25.08 16.02
CA GLU A 196 11.21 -26.04 16.42
C GLU A 196 9.78 -25.50 16.26
N TYR A 197 9.63 -24.21 15.96
CA TYR A 197 8.34 -23.53 15.82
C TYR A 197 8.08 -23.17 14.37
N PRO A 198 6.81 -23.16 13.91
CA PRO A 198 6.49 -22.72 12.56
C PRO A 198 6.65 -21.19 12.41
N CYS A 199 7.44 -20.81 11.42
CA CYS A 199 7.47 -19.44 10.94
C CYS A 199 6.21 -19.15 10.15
N LEU A 200 5.56 -18.03 10.44
CA LEU A 200 4.38 -17.55 9.74
C LEU A 200 4.78 -16.35 8.90
N SER A 201 4.40 -16.33 7.63
CA SER A 201 4.67 -15.21 6.73
C SER A 201 3.47 -14.86 5.88
N PHE A 202 3.40 -13.61 5.39
CA PHE A 202 2.37 -13.19 4.48
C PHE A 202 2.68 -13.64 3.05
N GLU A 203 1.66 -14.24 2.40
CA GLU A 203 1.78 -14.69 1.01
C GLU A 203 1.78 -13.49 0.05
N GLN A 204 2.76 -13.44 -0.87
CA GLN A 204 2.89 -12.36 -1.84
C GLN A 204 2.23 -12.64 -3.21
N GLY A 205 1.44 -13.72 -3.32
CA GLY A 205 0.69 -14.07 -4.53
C GLY A 205 1.58 -14.30 -5.74
N SER A 206 1.23 -13.69 -6.87
CA SER A 206 1.98 -13.84 -8.14
C SER A 206 3.37 -13.22 -8.11
N TYR A 207 3.60 -12.27 -7.22
CA TYR A 207 4.89 -11.58 -7.01
C TYR A 207 5.62 -12.16 -5.79
N ASN A 208 5.81 -13.48 -5.79
CA ASN A 208 6.36 -14.24 -4.65
C ASN A 208 7.89 -14.22 -4.56
N SER A 209 8.56 -13.27 -5.20
CA SER A 209 10.00 -13.07 -5.03
C SER A 209 10.31 -12.65 -3.58
N PHE A 210 11.42 -13.16 -3.04
CA PHE A 210 11.89 -12.81 -1.70
C PHE A 210 12.07 -11.30 -1.46
N TYR A 211 12.28 -10.52 -2.53
CA TYR A 211 12.39 -9.05 -2.44
C TYR A 211 11.08 -8.36 -2.05
N PHE A 212 9.93 -9.02 -2.27
CA PHE A 212 8.61 -8.51 -1.90
C PHE A 212 8.08 -9.08 -0.58
N ALA A 213 8.84 -9.93 0.11
CA ALA A 213 8.44 -10.44 1.42
C ALA A 213 8.23 -9.30 2.42
N GLU A 214 7.23 -9.44 3.29
CA GLU A 214 6.93 -8.47 4.34
C GLU A 214 7.78 -8.69 5.59
N GLU A 215 8.37 -9.86 5.71
CA GLU A 215 9.25 -10.23 6.79
C GLU A 215 10.72 -10.18 6.34
N VAL A 216 11.57 -9.73 7.23
CA VAL A 216 13.03 -9.83 7.05
C VAL A 216 13.47 -11.29 7.10
N LEU A 217 14.71 -11.57 6.68
CA LEU A 217 15.24 -12.93 6.61
C LEU A 217 14.38 -13.87 5.72
N SER A 218 13.76 -13.32 4.68
CA SER A 218 12.90 -14.05 3.75
C SER A 218 13.62 -15.18 2.99
N THR A 219 14.94 -15.12 2.88
CA THR A 219 15.79 -16.15 2.25
C THR A 219 16.26 -17.24 3.22
N TYR A 220 15.97 -17.06 4.53
CA TYR A 220 16.33 -18.09 5.52
C TYR A 220 15.52 -19.37 5.27
N GLN A 221 16.19 -20.53 5.40
CA GLN A 221 15.53 -21.82 5.18
C GLN A 221 14.85 -22.31 6.45
N TYR A 222 13.61 -21.84 6.65
CA TYR A 222 12.78 -22.30 7.77
C TYR A 222 12.40 -23.78 7.59
N LYS A 223 12.62 -24.60 8.63
CA LYS A 223 12.17 -26.01 8.63
C LYS A 223 10.65 -26.14 8.51
N ARG A 224 9.92 -25.19 9.09
CA ARG A 224 8.45 -25.13 9.07
C ARG A 224 8.04 -23.71 8.71
N LEU A 225 7.39 -23.56 7.57
CA LEU A 225 6.89 -22.28 7.07
C LEU A 225 5.42 -22.41 6.69
N ILE A 226 4.59 -21.54 7.20
CA ILE A 226 3.18 -21.44 6.85
C ILE A 226 2.93 -20.04 6.31
N LYS A 227 2.29 -19.96 5.15
CA LYS A 227 1.91 -18.69 4.54
C LYS A 227 0.43 -18.42 4.76
N ALA A 228 0.09 -17.20 5.13
CA ALA A 228 -1.28 -16.74 5.34
C ALA A 228 -1.53 -15.45 4.56
N ASN A 229 -2.79 -15.17 4.25
CA ASN A 229 -3.19 -14.01 3.45
C ASN A 229 -3.74 -12.85 4.28
N ASP A 230 -4.00 -13.09 5.55
CA ASP A 230 -4.62 -12.10 6.42
C ASP A 230 -4.14 -12.21 7.87
N ARG A 231 -4.27 -11.11 8.59
CA ARG A 231 -3.83 -10.97 9.97
C ARG A 231 -4.60 -11.88 10.94
N ALA A 232 -5.90 -12.05 10.76
CA ALA A 232 -6.70 -12.84 11.69
C ALA A 232 -6.28 -14.32 11.66
N THR A 233 -6.08 -14.86 10.46
CA THR A 233 -5.53 -16.22 10.26
C THR A 233 -4.13 -16.33 10.86
N MET A 234 -3.27 -15.33 10.65
CA MET A 234 -1.92 -15.30 11.21
C MET A 234 -1.95 -15.40 12.75
N LEU A 235 -2.77 -14.59 13.42
CA LEU A 235 -2.90 -14.58 14.88
C LEU A 235 -3.45 -15.91 15.41
N ASN A 236 -4.41 -16.52 14.74
CA ASN A 236 -4.93 -17.84 15.12
C ASN A 236 -3.87 -18.95 15.01
N LEU A 237 -3.05 -18.91 13.96
CA LEU A 237 -1.92 -19.85 13.80
C LEU A 237 -0.84 -19.63 14.86
N MET A 238 -0.58 -18.40 15.27
CA MET A 238 0.36 -18.11 16.36
C MET A 238 -0.06 -18.80 17.66
N VAL A 239 -1.34 -18.67 18.03
CA VAL A 239 -1.87 -19.31 19.25
C VAL A 239 -1.95 -20.83 19.10
N GLY A 240 -2.53 -21.30 17.99
CA GLY A 240 -2.84 -22.72 17.79
C GLY A 240 -1.61 -23.62 17.59
N LEU A 241 -0.52 -23.08 17.05
CA LEU A 241 0.67 -23.84 16.66
C LEU A 241 1.94 -23.39 17.36
N ASN A 242 1.88 -22.44 18.30
CA ASN A 242 3.06 -21.73 18.81
C ASN A 242 3.91 -21.16 17.65
N GLY A 243 3.23 -20.58 16.66
CA GLY A 243 3.89 -19.95 15.51
C GLY A 243 4.46 -18.58 15.86
N PHE A 244 5.38 -18.11 15.06
CA PHE A 244 5.96 -16.77 15.16
C PHE A 244 6.06 -16.10 13.82
N THR A 245 6.16 -14.78 13.79
CA THR A 245 6.59 -14.02 12.62
C THR A 245 7.65 -12.98 13.01
N LEU A 246 8.37 -12.45 12.03
CA LEU A 246 9.35 -11.39 12.24
C LEU A 246 8.72 -10.03 11.96
N CYS A 247 8.95 -9.06 12.85
CA CYS A 247 8.31 -7.75 12.77
C CYS A 247 9.23 -6.61 13.25
N SER A 248 8.73 -5.39 13.17
CA SER A 248 9.40 -4.16 13.66
C SER A 248 9.46 -4.03 15.18
N GLY A 249 8.76 -4.87 15.92
CA GLY A 249 8.62 -4.74 17.38
C GLY A 249 7.61 -3.68 17.83
N ILE A 250 7.04 -2.89 16.94
CA ILE A 250 6.02 -1.90 17.26
C ILE A 250 4.67 -2.61 17.38
N ILE A 251 4.19 -2.74 18.63
CA ILE A 251 2.90 -3.38 18.95
C ILE A 251 1.88 -2.31 19.32
N CYS A 252 0.64 -2.48 18.86
CA CYS A 252 -0.51 -1.69 19.28
C CYS A 252 -1.50 -2.61 19.99
N GLU A 253 -1.38 -2.73 21.32
CA GLU A 253 -2.24 -3.59 22.15
C GLU A 253 -3.71 -3.19 22.07
N GLU A 254 -3.99 -1.89 21.86
CA GLU A 254 -5.35 -1.37 21.71
C GLU A 254 -6.08 -1.98 20.50
N LEU A 255 -5.35 -2.40 19.47
CA LEU A 255 -5.94 -2.96 18.24
C LEU A 255 -5.82 -4.49 18.16
N ASN A 256 -4.70 -5.05 18.62
CA ASN A 256 -4.43 -6.49 18.52
C ASN A 256 -4.74 -7.27 19.81
N GLY A 257 -5.07 -6.56 20.89
CA GLY A 257 -5.22 -7.14 22.22
C GLY A 257 -3.87 -7.37 22.92
N SER A 258 -3.94 -7.59 24.22
CA SER A 258 -2.77 -7.76 25.10
C SER A 258 -2.15 -9.15 25.10
N GLU A 259 -2.66 -10.07 24.29
CA GLU A 259 -2.24 -11.49 24.29
C GLU A 259 -0.96 -11.77 23.51
N TYR A 260 -0.40 -10.76 22.84
CA TYR A 260 0.78 -10.90 22.00
C TYR A 260 1.96 -10.10 22.54
N CYS A 261 3.16 -10.53 22.18
CA CYS A 261 4.40 -9.84 22.53
C CYS A 261 5.42 -9.87 21.38
N ALA A 262 6.37 -8.97 21.42
CA ALA A 262 7.55 -8.97 20.55
C ALA A 262 8.81 -9.11 21.40
N VAL A 263 9.62 -10.11 21.09
CA VAL A 263 10.92 -10.34 21.75
C VAL A 263 12.01 -10.02 20.72
N LYS A 264 13.05 -9.31 21.15
CA LYS A 264 14.13 -8.92 20.25
C LYS A 264 14.82 -10.13 19.63
N LEU A 265 14.99 -10.13 18.32
CA LEU A 265 15.81 -11.12 17.62
C LEU A 265 17.28 -10.68 17.71
N LYS A 266 18.17 -11.60 18.05
CA LYS A 266 19.61 -11.37 18.00
C LYS A 266 20.08 -11.43 16.55
N SER A 267 20.05 -10.27 15.90
CA SER A 267 20.36 -10.10 14.49
C SER A 267 20.92 -8.70 14.26
N ASN A 268 21.73 -8.55 13.21
CA ASN A 268 22.18 -7.24 12.72
C ASN A 268 21.24 -6.67 11.62
N GLU A 269 20.16 -7.38 11.31
CA GLU A 269 19.18 -6.90 10.34
C GLU A 269 18.42 -5.67 10.88
N GLU A 270 18.20 -4.71 10.01
CA GLU A 270 17.43 -3.50 10.29
C GLU A 270 16.30 -3.34 9.27
N MET A 271 15.20 -2.79 9.73
CA MET A 271 14.07 -2.39 8.91
C MET A 271 14.02 -0.85 8.83
N SER A 272 14.07 -0.32 7.62
CA SER A 272 13.81 1.08 7.31
C SER A 272 12.35 1.19 6.86
N ILE A 273 11.45 1.50 7.77
CA ILE A 273 10.02 1.66 7.45
C ILE A 273 9.77 3.08 7.00
N GLY A 274 9.04 3.25 5.90
CA GLY A 274 8.79 4.54 5.33
C GLY A 274 7.53 4.59 4.49
N TYR A 275 7.30 5.76 3.91
CA TYR A 275 6.19 5.97 3.01
C TYR A 275 6.64 6.13 1.56
N LEU A 276 5.81 5.64 0.68
CA LEU A 276 5.92 5.73 -0.76
C LEU A 276 4.83 6.66 -1.27
N TYR A 277 5.17 7.57 -2.16
CA TYR A 277 4.23 8.44 -2.83
C TYR A 277 4.69 8.75 -4.25
N ARG A 278 3.83 9.34 -5.07
CA ARG A 278 4.16 9.66 -6.46
C ARG A 278 5.01 10.92 -6.54
N LYS A 279 6.18 10.81 -7.17
CA LYS A 279 7.11 11.91 -7.36
C LYS A 279 6.45 13.05 -8.16
N GLY A 280 6.64 14.28 -7.69
CA GLY A 280 6.07 15.46 -8.35
C GLY A 280 4.60 15.72 -8.02
N VAL A 281 3.94 14.88 -7.23
CA VAL A 281 2.58 15.07 -6.73
C VAL A 281 2.65 15.51 -5.27
N ALA A 282 2.03 16.64 -4.92
CA ALA A 282 1.99 17.11 -3.56
C ALA A 282 1.12 16.20 -2.69
N ILE A 283 1.62 15.84 -1.52
CA ILE A 283 0.85 15.12 -0.50
C ILE A 283 -0.26 16.04 0.01
N SER A 284 -1.47 15.52 0.09
CA SER A 284 -2.64 16.28 0.57
C SER A 284 -2.50 16.62 2.06
N LEU A 285 -3.35 17.55 2.53
CA LEU A 285 -3.41 17.86 3.98
C LEU A 285 -3.77 16.64 4.82
N LEU A 286 -4.57 15.72 4.29
CA LEU A 286 -4.93 14.46 4.96
C LEU A 286 -3.76 13.50 5.00
N GLY A 287 -3.06 13.38 3.87
CA GLY A 287 -1.84 12.60 3.80
C GLY A 287 -0.78 13.09 4.78
N GLN A 288 -0.59 14.42 4.87
CA GLN A 288 0.35 15.00 5.85
C GLN A 288 -0.06 14.68 7.29
N LYS A 289 -1.34 14.84 7.65
CA LYS A 289 -1.83 14.49 9.00
C LYS A 289 -1.62 13.02 9.32
N TYR A 290 -1.84 12.13 8.34
CA TYR A 290 -1.57 10.71 8.52
C TYR A 290 -0.08 10.43 8.78
N LEU A 291 0.80 11.06 8.02
CA LEU A 291 2.25 10.93 8.22
C LEU A 291 2.71 11.50 9.58
N ASP A 292 2.10 12.60 10.03
CA ASP A 292 2.38 13.18 11.35
C ASP A 292 1.99 12.18 12.48
N GLU A 293 0.87 11.44 12.32
CA GLU A 293 0.50 10.38 13.28
C GLU A 293 1.47 9.20 13.25
N ILE A 294 1.93 8.77 12.07
CA ILE A 294 2.95 7.70 11.98
C ILE A 294 4.27 8.15 12.60
N ALA A 295 4.69 9.39 12.39
CA ALA A 295 5.95 9.90 12.93
C ALA A 295 6.06 9.81 14.46
N LYS A 296 4.94 9.81 15.18
CA LYS A 296 4.92 9.62 16.65
C LYS A 296 5.46 8.25 17.11
N TYR A 297 5.54 7.29 16.20
CA TYR A 297 6.12 5.98 16.48
C TYR A 297 7.65 5.93 16.37
N GLN A 298 8.32 7.01 15.89
CA GLN A 298 9.78 7.09 15.84
C GLN A 298 10.40 6.94 17.23
N ASP A 299 9.87 7.64 18.23
CA ASP A 299 10.36 7.57 19.60
C ASP A 299 10.15 6.19 20.22
N LYS A 300 9.06 5.50 19.83
CA LYS A 300 8.77 4.15 20.28
C LYS A 300 9.70 3.10 19.67
N ALA A 301 10.20 3.34 18.47
CA ALA A 301 11.15 2.45 17.79
C ALA A 301 12.59 2.58 18.33
N MET A 302 12.97 3.77 18.83
CA MET A 302 14.34 4.07 19.29
C MET A 302 14.61 3.73 20.74
N GLY A 303 13.61 3.48 21.56
CA GLY A 303 13.86 3.22 22.97
C GLY A 303 12.65 2.70 23.73
N SER A 304 12.78 1.53 24.26
CA SER A 304 12.05 1.06 25.44
C SER A 304 10.64 0.55 25.17
N TYR A 305 10.51 -0.66 24.62
CA TYR A 305 9.50 -1.54 25.17
C TYR A 305 10.12 -2.29 26.35
N VAL A 306 10.30 -1.56 27.47
CA VAL A 306 10.33 -2.14 28.80
C VAL A 306 8.95 -1.87 29.37
N ILE A 307 8.09 -2.86 29.31
CA ILE A 307 7.25 -3.31 30.44
C ILE A 307 6.89 -4.74 30.13
#